data_36173e31bbf95b38935bb5f3f9b07ed1
#
_entry.id   36173e31bbf95b38935bb5f3f9b07ed1
#
_cell.length_a   1.000
_cell.length_b   1.000
_cell.length_c   1.000
_cell.angle_alpha   90.00
_cell.angle_beta   90.00
_cell.angle_gamma   90.00
#
_symmetry.space_group_name_H-M   'P 1'
#
loop_
_entity.id
_entity.type
_entity.pdbx_description
1 polymer ?
#
loop_
_entity_poly.entity_id
_entity_poly.type
_entity_poly.pdbx_seq_one_letter_code
_entity_poly.pdbx_strand_id
1 'polypeptide(L)'
;MLKYMENLYEVSVKRKNACSTKNNVMYVKWAFPIARGGLNPTYSDKINKTTLKNILTETQDYRTALLSSVENLHKKYPTELRFVEKAIVYGLEQKTPFATTKRLTFQTVKTKDDLRLWGRIASKIYDSWDTDSIYESFKTDLGKKYATYFIFYKGKTPVGVSQVIRGGGYSAVYWIGVIEKHRKQGFGREITAQTLNHEITNKRTKFLLTASKLGLIIYKKLGFKPMETIYEYELKKHL
;
A
#
# COMPACT_ATOMS: atom_id res chain seq x y z
N MET A 1 -2.25 -8.13 -16.32
CA MET A 1 -1.52 -7.69 -15.10
C MET A 1 -2.53 -7.41 -14.02
N LEU A 2 -2.21 -7.70 -12.76
CA LEU A 2 -3.12 -7.46 -11.63
C LEU A 2 -3.35 -5.95 -11.42
N LYS A 3 -4.58 -5.55 -11.12
CA LYS A 3 -4.97 -4.14 -10.93
C LYS A 3 -4.22 -3.46 -9.78
N TYR A 4 -3.91 -4.22 -8.75
CA TYR A 4 -3.09 -3.73 -7.64
C TYR A 4 -1.66 -3.40 -8.07
N MET A 5 -1.04 -4.26 -8.88
CA MET A 5 0.31 -4.02 -9.43
C MET A 5 0.33 -2.83 -10.38
N GLU A 6 -0.71 -2.68 -11.24
CA GLU A 6 -0.87 -1.50 -12.10
C GLU A 6 -0.94 -0.21 -11.28
N ASN A 7 -1.73 -0.21 -10.19
CA ASN A 7 -1.83 0.93 -9.28
C ASN A 7 -0.46 1.29 -8.68
N LEU A 8 0.25 0.31 -8.12
CA LEU A 8 1.55 0.52 -7.50
C LEU A 8 2.61 1.01 -8.51
N TYR A 9 2.63 0.45 -9.71
CA TYR A 9 3.58 0.84 -10.75
C TYR A 9 3.32 2.27 -11.23
N GLU A 10 2.06 2.62 -11.55
CA GLU A 10 1.69 3.96 -12.00
C GLU A 10 2.04 5.02 -10.94
N VAL A 11 1.82 4.72 -9.67
CA VAL A 11 2.19 5.61 -8.57
C VAL A 11 3.70 5.75 -8.45
N SER A 12 4.45 4.65 -8.66
CA SER A 12 5.92 4.69 -8.65
C SER A 12 6.46 5.60 -9.74
N VAL A 13 5.87 5.57 -10.95
CA VAL A 13 6.19 6.49 -12.03
C VAL A 13 5.88 7.94 -11.64
N LYS A 14 4.71 8.19 -11.05
CA LYS A 14 4.30 9.53 -10.58
C LYS A 14 5.22 10.08 -9.47
N ARG A 15 5.81 9.22 -8.66
CA ARG A 15 6.82 9.56 -7.65
C ARG A 15 8.20 9.81 -8.22
N LYS A 16 8.36 9.71 -9.54
CA LYS A 16 9.65 9.82 -10.23
C LYS A 16 10.68 8.79 -9.75
N ASN A 17 10.23 7.64 -9.28
CA ASN A 17 11.10 6.51 -9.07
C ASN A 17 11.67 6.03 -10.41
N ALA A 18 12.84 5.43 -10.41
CA ALA A 18 13.36 4.80 -11.62
C ALA A 18 12.48 3.58 -11.96
N CYS A 19 11.70 3.70 -13.00
CA CYS A 19 10.75 2.67 -13.46
C CYS A 19 11.09 2.28 -14.89
N SER A 20 11.06 1.00 -15.18
CA SER A 20 11.20 0.48 -16.53
C SER A 20 10.31 -0.75 -16.74
N THR A 21 9.95 -1.01 -17.98
CA THR A 21 9.26 -2.23 -18.38
C THR A 21 10.07 -2.91 -19.46
N LYS A 22 10.45 -4.18 -19.23
CA LYS A 22 11.25 -4.97 -20.16
C LYS A 22 10.74 -6.42 -20.13
N ASN A 23 10.42 -6.99 -21.28
CA ASN A 23 9.97 -8.38 -21.42
C ASN A 23 8.78 -8.76 -20.50
N ASN A 24 7.78 -7.88 -20.40
CA ASN A 24 6.60 -8.02 -19.51
C ASN A 24 6.95 -8.03 -17.99
N VAL A 25 8.12 -7.55 -17.62
CA VAL A 25 8.51 -7.33 -16.24
C VAL A 25 8.54 -5.84 -15.97
N MET A 26 7.87 -5.38 -14.93
CA MET A 26 7.94 -4.00 -14.47
C MET A 26 8.93 -3.91 -13.32
N TYR A 27 9.94 -3.11 -13.50
CA TYR A 27 10.98 -2.85 -12.51
C TYR A 27 10.76 -1.50 -11.86
N VAL A 28 10.89 -1.45 -10.55
CA VAL A 28 10.85 -0.20 -9.78
C VAL A 28 12.06 -0.15 -8.87
N LYS A 29 12.91 0.86 -9.04
CA LYS A 29 13.95 1.21 -8.08
C LYS A 29 13.52 2.45 -7.33
N TRP A 30 13.16 2.30 -6.08
CA TRP A 30 12.72 3.40 -5.24
C TRP A 30 13.91 4.23 -4.79
N ALA A 31 13.74 5.55 -4.78
CA ALA A 31 14.75 6.44 -4.23
C ALA A 31 14.97 6.19 -2.72
N PHE A 32 13.90 5.79 -2.03
CA PHE A 32 13.91 5.31 -0.65
C PHE A 32 13.08 4.03 -0.58
N PRO A 33 13.65 2.91 -0.18
CA PRO A 33 12.93 1.64 -0.09
C PRO A 33 11.87 1.71 1.01
N ILE A 34 10.60 1.69 0.63
CA ILE A 34 9.45 1.78 1.53
C ILE A 34 9.00 0.39 2.01
N ALA A 35 9.37 -0.66 1.31
CA ALA A 35 9.01 -2.02 1.67
C ALA A 35 9.83 -2.55 2.84
N ARG A 36 9.27 -3.47 3.61
CA ARG A 36 9.96 -4.18 4.70
C ARG A 36 11.36 -4.61 4.26
N GLY A 37 12.38 -4.09 4.94
CA GLY A 37 13.77 -4.42 4.64
C GLY A 37 14.34 -3.78 3.38
N GLY A 38 13.70 -2.76 2.81
CA GLY A 38 14.26 -2.00 1.70
C GLY A 38 14.21 -2.68 0.34
N LEU A 39 13.20 -3.53 0.10
CA LEU A 39 13.04 -4.23 -1.17
C LEU A 39 12.37 -3.34 -2.21
N ASN A 40 12.95 -3.29 -3.41
CA ASN A 40 12.36 -2.62 -4.56
C ASN A 40 11.41 -3.58 -5.28
N PRO A 41 10.16 -3.22 -5.58
CA PRO A 41 9.23 -4.13 -6.18
C PRO A 41 9.52 -4.35 -7.67
N THR A 42 9.44 -5.61 -8.06
CA THR A 42 9.44 -6.04 -9.45
C THR A 42 8.18 -6.86 -9.67
N TYR A 43 7.45 -6.59 -10.75
CA TYR A 43 6.14 -7.20 -11.00
C TYR A 43 6.19 -8.07 -12.26
N SER A 44 5.81 -9.33 -12.15
CA SER A 44 5.63 -10.20 -13.30
C SER A 44 4.70 -11.38 -13.01
N ASP A 45 3.83 -11.69 -13.96
CA ASP A 45 2.97 -12.88 -13.94
C ASP A 45 3.52 -14.00 -14.84
N LYS A 46 4.56 -13.70 -15.64
CA LYS A 46 5.19 -14.66 -16.56
C LYS A 46 6.59 -14.98 -16.08
N ILE A 47 6.69 -15.97 -15.19
CA ILE A 47 7.96 -16.36 -14.57
C ILE A 47 8.45 -17.69 -15.14
N ASN A 48 9.63 -17.65 -15.76
CA ASN A 48 10.45 -18.80 -16.16
C ASN A 48 11.92 -18.53 -15.83
N LYS A 49 12.81 -19.49 -16.10
CA LYS A 49 14.25 -19.35 -15.81
C LYS A 49 14.88 -18.11 -16.48
N THR A 50 14.49 -17.84 -17.73
CA THR A 50 14.99 -16.67 -18.48
C THR A 50 14.51 -15.37 -17.84
N THR A 51 13.22 -15.30 -17.48
CA THR A 51 12.65 -14.14 -16.77
C THR A 51 13.36 -13.90 -15.44
N LEU A 52 13.58 -14.94 -14.63
CA LEU A 52 14.31 -14.81 -13.35
C LEU A 52 15.76 -14.38 -13.54
N LYS A 53 16.47 -14.95 -14.52
CA LYS A 53 17.83 -14.52 -14.84
C LYS A 53 17.87 -13.03 -15.22
N ASN A 54 16.94 -12.60 -16.06
CA ASN A 54 16.84 -11.18 -16.45
C ASN A 54 16.55 -10.28 -15.24
N ILE A 55 15.61 -10.69 -14.33
CA ILE A 55 15.31 -9.94 -13.12
C ILE A 55 16.56 -9.84 -12.24
N LEU A 56 17.28 -10.94 -12.00
CA LEU A 56 18.51 -10.95 -11.22
C LEU A 56 19.57 -10.02 -11.80
N THR A 57 19.75 -10.02 -13.13
CA THR A 57 20.70 -9.14 -13.82
C THR A 57 20.31 -7.66 -13.69
N GLU A 58 19.03 -7.33 -13.96
CA GLU A 58 18.54 -5.94 -13.91
C GLU A 58 18.48 -5.38 -12.48
N THR A 59 18.46 -6.24 -11.47
CA THR A 59 18.32 -5.84 -10.05
C THR A 59 19.57 -6.14 -9.21
N GLN A 60 20.71 -6.44 -9.86
CA GLN A 60 21.95 -6.85 -9.17
C GLN A 60 22.44 -5.83 -8.11
N ASP A 61 22.19 -4.55 -8.33
CA ASP A 61 22.66 -3.46 -7.47
C ASP A 61 21.72 -3.13 -6.29
N TYR A 62 20.57 -3.80 -6.18
CA TYR A 62 19.61 -3.51 -5.10
C TYR A 62 18.77 -4.72 -4.70
N ARG A 63 18.30 -4.72 -3.47
CA ARG A 63 17.39 -5.78 -2.97
C ARG A 63 16.04 -5.68 -3.66
N THR A 64 15.49 -6.82 -4.06
CA THR A 64 14.27 -6.88 -4.88
C THR A 64 13.25 -7.84 -4.30
N ALA A 65 11.99 -7.40 -4.25
CA ALA A 65 10.82 -8.24 -4.06
C ALA A 65 10.16 -8.50 -5.41
N LEU A 66 10.02 -9.77 -5.79
CA LEU A 66 9.18 -10.17 -6.91
C LEU A 66 7.75 -10.32 -6.43
N LEU A 67 6.85 -9.52 -6.98
CA LEU A 67 5.40 -9.62 -6.78
C LEU A 67 4.77 -10.30 -8.00
N SER A 68 4.07 -11.40 -7.79
CA SER A 68 3.48 -12.21 -8.86
C SER A 68 2.12 -12.79 -8.44
N SER A 69 1.26 -13.06 -9.42
CA SER A 69 0.06 -13.88 -9.22
C SER A 69 0.36 -15.38 -9.16
N VAL A 70 1.58 -15.79 -9.49
CA VAL A 70 1.98 -17.20 -9.58
C VAL A 70 2.40 -17.74 -8.22
N GLU A 71 1.67 -18.73 -7.75
CA GLU A 71 1.93 -19.45 -6.49
C GLU A 71 3.11 -20.42 -6.61
N ASN A 72 3.75 -20.70 -5.46
CA ASN A 72 4.78 -21.73 -5.34
C ASN A 72 6.05 -21.55 -6.22
N LEU A 73 6.33 -20.35 -6.70
CA LEU A 73 7.53 -20.08 -7.49
C LEU A 73 8.82 -20.48 -6.74
N HIS A 74 8.87 -20.29 -5.42
CA HIS A 74 10.01 -20.68 -4.59
C HIS A 74 10.26 -22.18 -4.53
N LYS A 75 9.23 -23.01 -4.77
CA LYS A 75 9.39 -24.47 -4.89
C LYS A 75 9.94 -24.86 -6.24
N LYS A 76 9.56 -24.12 -7.29
CA LYS A 76 10.04 -24.33 -8.66
C LYS A 76 11.47 -23.77 -8.88
N TYR A 77 11.81 -22.71 -8.16
CA TYR A 77 13.09 -21.98 -8.26
C TYR A 77 13.68 -21.78 -6.86
N PRO A 78 14.06 -22.86 -6.16
CA PRO A 78 14.45 -22.77 -4.74
C PRO A 78 15.80 -22.10 -4.51
N THR A 79 16.66 -22.05 -5.53
CA THR A 79 17.95 -21.36 -5.47
C THR A 79 17.83 -19.85 -5.69
N GLU A 80 16.84 -19.41 -6.46
CA GLU A 80 16.63 -18.01 -6.84
C GLU A 80 15.65 -17.27 -5.96
N LEU A 81 14.67 -17.98 -5.39
CA LEU A 81 13.54 -17.36 -4.71
C LEU A 81 13.34 -17.88 -3.28
N ARG A 82 13.01 -16.95 -2.38
CA ARG A 82 12.47 -17.23 -1.04
C ARG A 82 11.05 -16.68 -0.97
N PHE A 83 10.10 -17.50 -0.55
CA PHE A 83 8.74 -17.03 -0.28
C PHE A 83 8.75 -16.08 0.94
N VAL A 84 8.09 -14.95 0.80
CA VAL A 84 7.93 -13.95 1.86
C VAL A 84 6.52 -13.99 2.43
N GLU A 85 5.53 -13.68 1.60
CA GLU A 85 4.15 -13.67 2.05
C GLU A 85 3.14 -13.85 0.91
N LYS A 86 1.92 -14.17 1.30
CA LYS A 86 0.73 -14.18 0.44
C LYS A 86 -0.19 -13.07 0.90
N ALA A 87 -0.50 -12.14 0.02
CA ALA A 87 -1.44 -11.06 0.26
C ALA A 87 -2.70 -11.23 -0.60
N ILE A 88 -3.87 -11.04 0.00
CA ILE A 88 -5.13 -10.94 -0.74
C ILE A 88 -5.47 -9.47 -0.89
N VAL A 89 -5.65 -9.05 -2.14
CA VAL A 89 -6.18 -7.73 -2.48
C VAL A 89 -7.69 -7.81 -2.49
N TYR A 90 -8.31 -6.91 -1.76
CA TYR A 90 -9.76 -6.77 -1.72
C TYR A 90 -10.16 -5.57 -2.56
N GLY A 91 -11.18 -5.74 -3.38
CA GLY A 91 -11.77 -4.71 -4.22
C GLY A 91 -13.16 -4.34 -3.75
N LEU A 92 -13.52 -3.08 -4.01
CA LEU A 92 -14.87 -2.55 -3.77
C LEU A 92 -15.21 -1.56 -4.89
N GLU A 93 -16.41 -1.65 -5.43
CA GLU A 93 -17.02 -0.57 -6.22
C GLU A 93 -18.19 0.00 -5.43
N GLN A 94 -18.16 1.30 -5.11
CA GLN A 94 -19.15 1.96 -4.28
C GLN A 94 -19.34 3.41 -4.74
N LYS A 95 -20.58 3.78 -5.04
CA LYS A 95 -20.96 5.13 -5.52
C LYS A 95 -21.61 5.99 -4.44
N THR A 96 -22.25 5.34 -3.48
CA THR A 96 -22.98 6.00 -2.39
C THR A 96 -22.12 6.07 -1.14
N PRO A 97 -22.04 7.21 -0.44
CA PRO A 97 -21.33 7.33 0.81
C PRO A 97 -21.81 6.35 1.88
N PHE A 98 -20.89 5.86 2.68
CA PHE A 98 -21.18 5.03 3.85
C PHE A 98 -21.73 5.87 5.00
N ALA A 99 -22.65 5.29 5.76
CA ALA A 99 -23.07 5.86 7.04
C ALA A 99 -21.90 5.88 8.02
N THR A 100 -21.68 7.05 8.64
CA THR A 100 -20.67 7.29 9.66
C THR A 100 -21.31 7.73 10.97
N THR A 101 -20.62 7.50 12.07
CA THR A 101 -21.12 7.89 13.41
C THR A 101 -20.81 9.34 13.76
N LYS A 102 -19.99 10.03 12.94
CA LYS A 102 -19.50 11.39 13.16
C LYS A 102 -18.77 11.61 14.50
N ARG A 103 -18.28 10.53 15.12
CA ARG A 103 -17.51 10.59 16.38
C ARG A 103 -16.06 11.03 16.15
N LEU A 104 -15.59 10.96 14.90
CA LEU A 104 -14.28 11.42 14.48
C LEU A 104 -14.44 12.55 13.48
N THR A 105 -13.55 13.52 13.59
CA THR A 105 -13.26 14.48 12.54
C THR A 105 -11.95 14.07 11.86
N PHE A 106 -11.68 14.59 10.65
CA PHE A 106 -10.40 14.38 10.00
C PHE A 106 -9.85 15.66 9.40
N GLN A 107 -8.54 15.67 9.28
CA GLN A 107 -7.78 16.69 8.55
C GLN A 107 -6.99 15.98 7.44
N THR A 108 -6.97 16.57 6.24
CA THR A 108 -6.03 16.16 5.19
C THR A 108 -4.67 16.80 5.43
N VAL A 109 -3.61 16.02 5.27
CA VAL A 109 -2.22 16.47 5.38
C VAL A 109 -1.90 17.38 4.20
N LYS A 110 -1.46 18.61 4.47
CA LYS A 110 -1.11 19.62 3.46
C LYS A 110 0.30 20.15 3.59
N THR A 111 0.84 20.14 4.81
CA THR A 111 2.16 20.70 5.14
C THR A 111 3.15 19.62 5.54
N LYS A 112 4.44 19.98 5.59
CA LYS A 112 5.49 19.10 6.11
C LYS A 112 5.24 18.74 7.58
N ASP A 113 4.74 19.67 8.38
CA ASP A 113 4.45 19.44 9.80
C ASP A 113 3.25 18.51 9.99
N ASP A 114 2.20 18.66 9.18
CA ASP A 114 1.10 17.69 9.14
C ASP A 114 1.61 16.29 8.80
N LEU A 115 2.53 16.16 7.81
CA LEU A 115 3.08 14.87 7.42
C LEU A 115 3.95 14.27 8.54
N ARG A 116 4.73 15.07 9.25
CA ARG A 116 5.47 14.62 10.43
C ARG A 116 4.52 14.17 11.54
N LEU A 117 3.42 14.90 11.76
CA LEU A 117 2.39 14.48 12.72
C LEU A 117 1.75 13.16 12.30
N TRP A 118 1.39 13.03 11.02
CA TRP A 118 0.86 11.79 10.46
C TRP A 118 1.86 10.63 10.67
N GLY A 119 3.14 10.84 10.38
CA GLY A 119 4.21 9.88 10.58
C GLY A 119 4.36 9.44 12.05
N ARG A 120 4.31 10.38 12.99
CA ARG A 120 4.34 10.07 14.44
C ARG A 120 3.14 9.22 14.89
N ILE A 121 1.97 9.44 14.31
CA ILE A 121 0.79 8.62 14.61
C ILE A 121 0.93 7.25 13.97
N ALA A 122 1.37 7.20 12.71
CA ALA A 122 1.59 5.97 11.98
C ALA A 122 2.63 5.07 12.65
N SER A 123 3.77 5.63 13.12
CA SER A 123 4.80 4.87 13.84
C SER A 123 4.30 4.27 15.15
N LYS A 124 3.38 4.94 15.87
CA LYS A 124 2.72 4.38 17.07
C LYS A 124 1.73 3.24 16.77
N ILE A 125 1.30 3.12 15.53
CA ILE A 125 0.33 2.09 15.08
C ILE A 125 1.08 0.90 14.49
N TYR A 126 2.19 1.17 13.81
CA TYR A 126 2.99 0.22 13.05
C TYR A 126 4.44 0.26 13.57
N ASP A 127 4.74 -0.51 14.61
CA ASP A 127 6.01 -0.50 15.35
C ASP A 127 7.28 -0.73 14.50
N SER A 128 7.13 -1.20 13.26
CA SER A 128 8.25 -1.47 12.34
C SER A 128 8.77 -0.24 11.59
N TRP A 129 8.22 0.96 11.84
CA TRP A 129 8.55 2.18 11.12
C TRP A 129 8.77 3.35 12.08
N ASP A 130 9.93 4.01 11.97
CA ASP A 130 10.17 5.28 12.64
C ASP A 130 9.59 6.47 11.87
N THR A 131 9.43 7.59 12.58
CA THR A 131 8.79 8.80 12.02
C THR A 131 9.58 9.39 10.85
N ASP A 132 10.90 9.37 10.91
CA ASP A 132 11.75 10.01 9.90
C ASP A 132 11.75 9.18 8.61
N SER A 133 11.85 7.87 8.72
CA SER A 133 11.71 6.95 7.57
C SER A 133 10.35 7.11 6.88
N ILE A 134 9.27 7.26 7.66
CA ILE A 134 7.93 7.53 7.13
C ILE A 134 7.90 8.88 6.41
N TYR A 135 8.43 9.94 7.03
CA TYR A 135 8.45 11.27 6.44
C TYR A 135 9.25 11.30 5.13
N GLU A 136 10.46 10.76 5.13
CA GLU A 136 11.32 10.68 3.93
C GLU A 136 10.64 9.92 2.79
N SER A 137 9.95 8.83 3.11
CA SER A 137 9.24 8.01 2.13
C SER A 137 8.09 8.74 1.44
N PHE A 138 7.44 9.68 2.13
CA PHE A 138 6.19 10.28 1.65
C PHE A 138 6.25 11.80 1.40
N LYS A 139 7.34 12.48 1.74
CA LYS A 139 7.46 13.95 1.57
C LYS A 139 7.27 14.43 0.13
N THR A 140 7.60 13.61 -0.85
CA THR A 140 7.41 13.91 -2.28
C THR A 140 5.96 13.83 -2.74
N ASP A 141 5.08 13.21 -1.94
CA ASP A 141 3.66 13.08 -2.23
C ASP A 141 2.85 14.33 -1.84
N LEU A 142 3.44 15.22 -1.03
CA LEU A 142 2.75 16.43 -0.56
C LEU A 142 2.28 17.29 -1.74
N GLY A 143 1.00 17.65 -1.72
CA GLY A 143 0.36 18.44 -2.76
C GLY A 143 0.11 17.70 -4.08
N LYS A 144 0.40 16.40 -4.16
CA LYS A 144 0.19 15.62 -5.38
C LYS A 144 -1.24 15.06 -5.43
N LYS A 145 -1.89 15.19 -6.59
CA LYS A 145 -3.27 14.71 -6.81
C LYS A 145 -3.42 13.20 -6.68
N TYR A 146 -2.34 12.42 -6.81
CA TYR A 146 -2.38 10.97 -6.69
C TYR A 146 -2.33 10.47 -5.24
N ALA A 147 -2.03 11.30 -4.26
CA ALA A 147 -1.92 10.93 -2.86
C ALA A 147 -2.75 11.83 -1.95
N THR A 148 -3.36 11.27 -0.92
CA THR A 148 -3.98 12.00 0.18
C THR A 148 -3.75 11.26 1.47
N TYR A 149 -3.33 11.97 2.50
CA TYR A 149 -3.08 11.48 3.85
C TYR A 149 -4.11 12.09 4.79
N PHE A 150 -4.62 11.31 5.72
CA PHE A 150 -5.66 11.73 6.66
C PHE A 150 -5.21 11.50 8.10
N ILE A 151 -5.42 12.49 8.95
CA ILE A 151 -5.29 12.38 10.40
C ILE A 151 -6.69 12.46 11.00
N PHE A 152 -7.06 11.50 11.83
CA PHE A 152 -8.37 11.42 12.46
C PHE A 152 -8.29 11.79 13.93
N TYR A 153 -9.28 12.56 14.39
CA TYR A 153 -9.32 13.11 15.73
C TYR A 153 -10.62 12.72 16.45
N LYS A 154 -10.49 12.43 17.76
CA LYS A 154 -11.59 12.42 18.72
C LYS A 154 -11.50 13.69 19.53
N GLY A 155 -12.38 14.67 19.26
CA GLY A 155 -12.17 16.04 19.74
C GLY A 155 -10.86 16.60 19.21
N LYS A 156 -9.96 17.02 20.10
CA LYS A 156 -8.62 17.53 19.76
C LYS A 156 -7.52 16.45 19.74
N THR A 157 -7.85 15.21 20.12
CA THR A 157 -6.87 14.12 20.27
C THR A 157 -6.74 13.33 18.96
N PRO A 158 -5.54 13.24 18.34
CA PRO A 158 -5.33 12.39 17.19
C PRO A 158 -5.41 10.91 17.60
N VAL A 159 -6.20 10.12 16.89
CA VAL A 159 -6.50 8.73 17.24
C VAL A 159 -6.16 7.72 16.14
N GLY A 160 -5.95 8.17 14.91
CA GLY A 160 -5.64 7.27 13.81
C GLY A 160 -5.31 7.99 12.52
N VAL A 161 -4.93 7.20 11.52
CA VAL A 161 -4.50 7.68 10.20
C VAL A 161 -5.07 6.81 9.09
N SER A 162 -5.08 7.35 7.88
CA SER A 162 -5.18 6.60 6.63
C SER A 162 -4.45 7.30 5.50
N GLN A 163 -4.24 6.59 4.41
CA GLN A 163 -3.66 7.09 3.17
C GLN A 163 -4.47 6.58 1.99
N VAL A 164 -4.64 7.41 0.99
CA VAL A 164 -5.16 7.02 -0.33
C VAL A 164 -4.12 7.30 -1.39
N ILE A 165 -3.89 6.31 -2.24
CA ILE A 165 -3.01 6.40 -3.40
C ILE A 165 -3.81 6.06 -4.66
N ARG A 166 -3.78 6.94 -5.66
CA ARG A 166 -4.61 6.85 -6.88
C ARG A 166 -3.78 6.50 -8.09
N GLY A 167 -4.10 5.39 -8.72
CA GLY A 167 -3.48 4.91 -9.95
C GLY A 167 -4.25 3.74 -10.54
N GLY A 168 -4.04 3.40 -11.80
CA GLY A 168 -4.68 2.27 -12.48
C GLY A 168 -6.21 2.31 -12.47
N GLY A 169 -6.82 3.50 -12.37
CA GLY A 169 -8.28 3.66 -12.27
C GLY A 169 -8.88 3.38 -10.88
N TYR A 170 -8.06 3.13 -9.87
CA TYR A 170 -8.45 2.82 -8.49
C TYR A 170 -7.92 3.82 -7.48
N SER A 171 -8.62 3.94 -6.35
CA SER A 171 -8.11 4.53 -5.11
C SER A 171 -7.70 3.40 -4.17
N ALA A 172 -6.42 3.14 -4.05
CA ALA A 172 -5.90 2.14 -3.11
C ALA A 172 -5.76 2.79 -1.72
N VAL A 173 -6.31 2.11 -0.71
CA VAL A 173 -6.33 2.62 0.67
C VAL A 173 -5.29 1.88 1.50
N TYR A 174 -4.36 2.63 2.07
CA TYR A 174 -3.23 2.13 2.87
C TYR A 174 -3.22 2.77 4.25
N TRP A 175 -2.37 2.24 5.12
CA TRP A 175 -2.08 2.81 6.43
C TRP A 175 -3.32 3.11 7.27
N ILE A 176 -4.41 2.31 7.11
CA ILE A 176 -5.59 2.46 7.93
C ILE A 176 -5.29 1.93 9.33
N GLY A 177 -5.18 2.80 10.29
CA GLY A 177 -4.83 2.40 11.64
C GLY A 177 -5.40 3.27 12.73
N VAL A 178 -5.59 2.66 13.90
CA VAL A 178 -6.05 3.29 15.13
C VAL A 178 -5.00 3.07 16.21
N ILE A 179 -4.59 4.11 16.92
CA ILE A 179 -3.68 4.03 18.07
C ILE A 179 -4.25 3.05 19.09
N GLU A 180 -3.42 2.18 19.65
CA GLU A 180 -3.84 1.01 20.44
C GLU A 180 -4.85 1.34 21.54
N LYS A 181 -4.59 2.35 22.36
CA LYS A 181 -5.48 2.78 23.45
C LYS A 181 -6.88 3.24 23.00
N HIS A 182 -7.07 3.47 21.69
CA HIS A 182 -8.34 3.88 21.10
C HIS A 182 -9.01 2.78 20.27
N ARG A 183 -8.42 1.57 20.23
CA ARG A 183 -9.04 0.40 19.55
C ARG A 183 -10.31 -0.07 20.24
N LYS A 184 -11.03 -1.00 19.58
CA LYS A 184 -12.27 -1.63 20.07
C LYS A 184 -13.44 -0.66 20.32
N GLN A 185 -13.34 0.60 19.82
CA GLN A 185 -14.38 1.63 19.91
C GLN A 185 -15.10 1.87 18.56
N GLY A 186 -14.88 1.03 17.55
CA GLY A 186 -15.45 1.19 16.21
C GLY A 186 -14.71 2.18 15.31
N PHE A 187 -13.65 2.82 15.78
CA PHE A 187 -12.93 3.85 15.02
C PHE A 187 -12.26 3.34 13.75
N GLY A 188 -11.82 2.09 13.70
CA GLY A 188 -11.28 1.50 12.47
C GLY A 188 -12.29 1.51 11.32
N ARG A 189 -13.57 1.16 11.60
CA ARG A 189 -14.66 1.25 10.61
C ARG A 189 -14.94 2.71 10.23
N GLU A 190 -14.99 3.59 11.21
CA GLU A 190 -15.25 5.03 11.01
C GLU A 190 -14.18 5.67 10.12
N ILE A 191 -12.90 5.44 10.41
CA ILE A 191 -11.76 5.92 9.60
C ILE A 191 -11.88 5.41 8.17
N THR A 192 -12.11 4.10 7.99
CA THR A 192 -12.24 3.53 6.65
C THR A 192 -13.41 4.17 5.90
N ALA A 193 -14.60 4.24 6.51
CA ALA A 193 -15.78 4.81 5.89
C ALA A 193 -15.60 6.29 5.50
N GLN A 194 -15.03 7.11 6.38
CA GLN A 194 -14.78 8.53 6.08
C GLN A 194 -13.72 8.71 4.98
N THR A 195 -12.68 7.88 4.96
CA THR A 195 -11.68 7.87 3.88
C THR A 195 -12.32 7.55 2.53
N LEU A 196 -13.15 6.51 2.46
CA LEU A 196 -13.88 6.13 1.25
C LEU A 196 -14.88 7.22 0.84
N ASN A 197 -15.61 7.80 1.79
CA ASN A 197 -16.57 8.88 1.53
C ASN A 197 -15.89 10.12 0.93
N HIS A 198 -14.71 10.47 1.40
CA HIS A 198 -13.91 11.54 0.80
C HIS A 198 -13.63 11.27 -0.68
N GLU A 199 -13.27 10.05 -1.04
CA GLU A 199 -13.03 9.67 -2.43
C GLU A 199 -14.33 9.66 -3.27
N ILE A 200 -15.43 9.12 -2.71
CA ILE A 200 -16.74 9.07 -3.38
C ILE A 200 -17.24 10.50 -3.68
N THR A 201 -17.10 11.43 -2.74
CA THR A 201 -17.42 12.85 -2.95
C THR A 201 -16.62 13.45 -4.11
N ASN A 202 -15.37 12.96 -4.31
CA ASN A 202 -14.53 13.33 -5.45
C ASN A 202 -14.75 12.43 -6.69
N LYS A 203 -15.93 11.80 -6.79
CA LYS A 203 -16.38 10.97 -7.94
C LYS A 203 -15.50 9.73 -8.19
N ARG A 204 -14.83 9.21 -7.18
CA ARG A 204 -14.03 7.99 -7.24
C ARG A 204 -14.79 6.85 -6.60
N THR A 205 -14.97 5.76 -7.32
CA THR A 205 -15.90 4.70 -6.93
C THR A 205 -15.25 3.32 -6.84
N LYS A 206 -14.00 3.17 -7.27
CA LYS A 206 -13.29 1.89 -7.29
C LYS A 206 -12.13 1.93 -6.30
N PHE A 207 -12.15 0.98 -5.37
CA PHE A 207 -11.23 0.93 -4.25
C PHE A 207 -10.49 -0.39 -4.19
N LEU A 208 -9.24 -0.33 -3.74
CA LEU A 208 -8.40 -1.50 -3.45
C LEU A 208 -7.79 -1.36 -2.05
N LEU A 209 -7.57 -2.48 -1.39
CA LEU A 209 -6.75 -2.56 -0.19
C LEU A 209 -6.20 -3.99 -0.01
N THR A 210 -5.14 -4.11 0.78
CA THR A 210 -4.73 -5.36 1.40
C THR A 210 -5.13 -5.34 2.88
N ALA A 211 -5.54 -6.49 3.41
CA ALA A 211 -6.13 -6.57 4.75
C ALA A 211 -5.22 -7.30 5.73
N SER A 212 -4.94 -6.68 6.88
CA SER A 212 -4.50 -7.43 8.06
C SER A 212 -5.64 -8.29 8.62
N LYS A 213 -5.33 -9.29 9.44
CA LYS A 213 -6.36 -10.12 10.11
C LYS A 213 -7.41 -9.28 10.86
N LEU A 214 -6.98 -8.20 11.52
CA LEU A 214 -7.87 -7.31 12.28
C LEU A 214 -8.75 -6.44 11.36
N GLY A 215 -8.18 -5.95 10.26
CA GLY A 215 -8.89 -5.10 9.29
C GLY A 215 -9.90 -5.86 8.46
N LEU A 216 -9.67 -7.14 8.20
CA LEU A 216 -10.49 -7.96 7.29
C LEU A 216 -11.98 -7.98 7.68
N ILE A 217 -12.29 -8.07 8.98
CA ILE A 217 -13.67 -8.08 9.47
C ILE A 217 -14.38 -6.77 9.12
N ILE A 218 -13.65 -5.64 9.26
CA ILE A 218 -14.17 -4.30 8.95
C ILE A 218 -14.43 -4.17 7.46
N TYR A 219 -13.47 -4.57 6.63
CA TYR A 219 -13.55 -4.41 5.18
C TYR A 219 -14.64 -5.29 4.56
N LYS A 220 -14.80 -6.53 5.02
CA LYS A 220 -15.92 -7.39 4.62
C LYS A 220 -17.27 -6.76 4.93
N LYS A 221 -17.44 -6.16 6.14
CA LYS A 221 -18.67 -5.46 6.52
C LYS A 221 -18.92 -4.18 5.70
N LEU A 222 -17.90 -3.59 5.11
CA LEU A 222 -18.03 -2.47 4.17
C LEU A 222 -18.22 -2.92 2.72
N GLY A 223 -18.30 -4.22 2.46
CA GLY A 223 -18.59 -4.77 1.13
C GLY A 223 -17.36 -5.08 0.28
N PHE A 224 -16.16 -4.96 0.82
CA PHE A 224 -14.96 -5.40 0.10
C PHE A 224 -14.97 -6.92 -0.11
N LYS A 225 -14.65 -7.33 -1.33
CA LYS A 225 -14.57 -8.74 -1.75
C LYS A 225 -13.14 -9.08 -2.17
N PRO A 226 -12.69 -10.34 -1.99
CA PRO A 226 -11.43 -10.80 -2.56
C PRO A 226 -11.44 -10.57 -4.08
N MET A 227 -10.39 -9.99 -4.60
CA MET A 227 -10.26 -9.65 -6.02
C MET A 227 -9.05 -10.32 -6.66
N GLU A 228 -7.90 -10.22 -6.01
CA GLU A 228 -6.63 -10.70 -6.53
C GLU A 228 -5.80 -11.33 -5.41
N THR A 229 -4.93 -12.26 -5.76
CA THR A 229 -3.91 -12.80 -4.85
C THR A 229 -2.54 -12.43 -5.37
N ILE A 230 -1.69 -11.92 -4.49
CA ILE A 230 -0.30 -11.58 -4.78
C ILE A 230 0.59 -12.43 -3.88
N TYR A 231 1.59 -13.02 -4.48
CA TYR A 231 2.67 -13.73 -3.79
C TYR A 231 3.92 -12.88 -3.87
N GLU A 232 4.50 -12.61 -2.72
CA GLU A 232 5.77 -11.90 -2.60
C GLU A 232 6.91 -12.90 -2.43
N TYR A 233 7.94 -12.74 -3.25
CA TYR A 233 9.16 -13.53 -3.21
C TYR A 233 10.36 -12.59 -3.12
N GLU A 234 11.28 -12.89 -2.23
CA GLU A 234 12.60 -12.24 -2.22
C GLU A 234 13.54 -12.98 -3.17
N LEU A 235 14.25 -12.24 -4.03
CA LEU A 235 15.30 -12.81 -4.85
C LEU A 235 16.54 -13.07 -3.99
N LYS A 236 16.96 -14.34 -3.97
CA LYS A 236 18.23 -14.75 -3.38
C LYS A 236 19.34 -14.31 -4.35
N LYS A 237 20.00 -13.22 -4.02
CA LYS A 237 21.27 -12.90 -4.69
C LYS A 237 22.29 -13.90 -4.17
N HIS A 238 23.03 -14.52 -5.09
CA HIS A 238 24.11 -15.39 -4.70
C HIS A 238 25.04 -14.62 -3.78
N LEU A 239 25.17 -15.12 -2.54
CA LEU A 239 26.22 -14.73 -1.62
C LEU A 239 27.58 -15.09 -2.20
#